data_f8631739e47aeb09c6c03e49d6ccb8aa
#
_entry.id   f8631739e47aeb09c6c03e49d6ccb8aa
#
_cell.length_a   1.000
_cell.length_b   1.000
_cell.length_c   1.000
_cell.angle_alpha   90.00
_cell.angle_beta   90.00
_cell.angle_gamma   90.00
#
_symmetry.space_group_name_H-M   'P 1'
#
loop_
_entity.id
_entity.type
_entity.pdbx_description
1 polymer ?
#
loop_
_entity_poly.entity_id
_entity_poly.type
_entity_poly.pdbx_seq_one_letter_code
_entity_poly.pdbx_strand_id
1 'polypeptide(L)'
;MQKNTITILDAGMGKTLSLRGVEIPPTIWSANALIAAPEVVLEIHRENISAGARMITTNSYGIIPADLKKEGLLERYEELNHLAGDLARKAASESQETIKVAGSLPPLNGSYRPDRVLNKEVIEPIY
;
A
#
# COMPACT_ATOMS: atom_id res chain seq x y z
N MET A 1 36.04 3.33 4.64
CA MET A 1 35.07 2.22 4.45
C MET A 1 33.66 2.77 4.53
N GLN A 2 32.91 2.74 3.46
CA GLN A 2 31.47 2.94 3.54
C GLN A 2 30.87 1.80 4.36
N LYS A 3 30.28 2.11 5.52
CA LYS A 3 29.46 1.14 6.23
C LYS A 3 28.25 0.84 5.36
N ASN A 4 28.16 -0.37 4.83
CA ASN A 4 26.93 -0.85 4.21
C ASN A 4 25.84 -0.88 5.28
N THR A 5 24.99 0.13 5.29
CA THR A 5 23.84 0.19 6.19
C THR A 5 22.71 -0.61 5.55
N ILE A 6 22.28 -1.66 6.22
CA ILE A 6 21.09 -2.44 5.82
C ILE A 6 19.86 -1.65 6.27
N THR A 7 18.94 -1.40 5.33
CA THR A 7 17.63 -0.82 5.64
C THR A 7 16.59 -1.93 5.73
N ILE A 8 15.95 -2.06 6.87
CA ILE A 8 14.86 -3.03 7.06
C ILE A 8 13.57 -2.41 6.51
N LEU A 9 12.90 -3.15 5.66
CA LEU A 9 11.58 -2.81 5.12
C LEU A 9 10.47 -3.39 6.01
N ASP A 10 9.24 -2.93 5.78
CA ASP A 10 8.04 -3.49 6.38
C ASP A 10 7.71 -4.91 5.87
N ALA A 11 6.79 -5.57 6.56
CA ALA A 11 6.26 -6.88 6.21
C ALA A 11 4.97 -6.77 5.37
N GLY A 12 4.46 -7.93 4.92
CA GLY A 12 3.28 -8.01 4.05
C GLY A 12 1.99 -7.52 4.73
N MET A 13 1.49 -6.37 4.31
CA MET A 13 0.27 -5.75 4.83
C MET A 13 -0.95 -6.68 4.69
N GLY A 14 -1.21 -7.20 3.50
CA GLY A 14 -2.40 -8.04 3.24
C GLY A 14 -2.45 -9.29 4.12
N LYS A 15 -1.33 -9.97 4.33
CA LYS A 15 -1.26 -11.15 5.20
C LYS A 15 -1.57 -10.79 6.66
N THR A 16 -1.03 -9.70 7.14
CA THR A 16 -1.26 -9.25 8.53
C THR A 16 -2.70 -8.83 8.75
N LEU A 17 -3.30 -8.11 7.79
CA LEU A 17 -4.73 -7.75 7.81
C LEU A 17 -5.62 -9.00 7.88
N SER A 18 -5.35 -9.99 7.03
CA SER A 18 -6.10 -11.26 7.02
C SER A 18 -6.01 -12.00 8.36
N LEU A 19 -4.84 -12.04 8.98
CA LEU A 19 -4.65 -12.65 10.30
C LEU A 19 -5.40 -11.90 11.42
N ARG A 20 -5.75 -10.63 11.21
CA ARG A 20 -6.56 -9.81 12.12
C ARG A 20 -8.05 -9.84 11.78
N GLY A 21 -8.47 -10.70 10.86
CA GLY A 21 -9.87 -10.86 10.47
C GLY A 21 -10.40 -9.78 9.53
N VAL A 22 -9.52 -8.96 8.93
CA VAL A 22 -9.93 -7.99 7.90
C VAL A 22 -10.07 -8.73 6.58
N GLU A 23 -11.20 -8.56 5.92
CA GLU A 23 -11.48 -9.18 4.63
C GLU A 23 -10.55 -8.65 3.54
N ILE A 24 -9.98 -9.57 2.75
CA ILE A 24 -9.10 -9.27 1.62
C ILE A 24 -9.75 -9.81 0.34
N PRO A 25 -10.63 -9.03 -0.29
CA PRO A 25 -11.31 -9.45 -1.52
C PRO A 25 -10.31 -9.57 -2.68
N PRO A 26 -10.57 -10.50 -3.62
CA PRO A 26 -9.63 -10.78 -4.71
C PRO A 26 -9.49 -9.63 -5.72
N THR A 27 -10.42 -8.67 -5.72
CA THR A 27 -10.43 -7.55 -6.67
C THR A 27 -9.51 -6.41 -6.22
N ILE A 28 -9.76 -5.86 -5.02
CA ILE A 28 -9.04 -4.69 -4.49
C ILE A 28 -8.06 -5.04 -3.37
N TRP A 29 -7.94 -6.34 -3.03
CA TRP A 29 -6.95 -6.87 -2.10
C TRP A 29 -6.93 -6.12 -0.75
N SER A 30 -5.73 -5.81 -0.26
CA SER A 30 -5.53 -5.09 1.00
C SER A 30 -6.05 -3.64 0.98
N ALA A 31 -6.30 -3.06 -0.19
CA ALA A 31 -6.90 -1.73 -0.28
C ALA A 31 -8.31 -1.66 0.34
N ASN A 32 -9.03 -2.80 0.42
CA ASN A 32 -10.29 -2.89 1.13
C ASN A 32 -10.18 -2.43 2.60
N ALA A 33 -9.04 -2.66 3.23
CA ALA A 33 -8.82 -2.25 4.62
C ALA A 33 -8.81 -0.72 4.81
N LEU A 34 -8.52 0.05 3.76
CA LEU A 34 -8.63 1.51 3.81
C LEU A 34 -10.08 1.98 4.02
N ILE A 35 -11.04 1.14 3.60
CA ILE A 35 -12.48 1.41 3.73
C ILE A 35 -13.03 0.77 5.00
N ALA A 36 -12.70 -0.49 5.23
CA ALA A 36 -13.31 -1.31 6.28
C ALA A 36 -12.63 -1.16 7.65
N ALA A 37 -11.32 -0.90 7.69
CA ALA A 37 -10.53 -0.88 8.93
C ALA A 37 -9.25 -0.04 8.77
N PRO A 38 -9.34 1.27 8.45
CA PRO A 38 -8.15 2.11 8.25
C PRO A 38 -7.27 2.22 9.51
N GLU A 39 -7.88 2.12 10.70
CA GLU A 39 -7.14 2.09 11.97
C GLU A 39 -6.23 0.88 12.09
N VAL A 40 -6.65 -0.28 11.57
CA VAL A 40 -5.82 -1.51 11.58
C VAL A 40 -4.63 -1.34 10.63
N VAL A 41 -4.81 -0.69 9.49
CA VAL A 41 -3.69 -0.34 8.58
C VAL A 41 -2.66 0.54 9.31
N LEU A 42 -3.12 1.56 10.01
CA LEU A 42 -2.26 2.45 10.81
C LEU A 42 -1.49 1.68 11.89
N GLU A 43 -2.17 0.80 12.62
CA GLU A 43 -1.55 -0.05 13.65
C GLU A 43 -0.46 -0.95 13.08
N ILE A 44 -0.70 -1.59 11.93
CA ILE A 44 0.28 -2.44 11.26
C ILE A 44 1.52 -1.63 10.85
N HIS A 45 1.36 -0.41 10.33
CA HIS A 45 2.48 0.47 10.06
C HIS A 45 3.30 0.78 11.32
N ARG A 46 2.64 1.13 12.42
CA ARG A 46 3.28 1.39 13.73
C ARG A 46 4.07 0.19 14.23
N GLU A 47 3.48 -1.00 14.14
CA GLU A 47 4.12 -2.23 14.58
C GLU A 47 5.35 -2.59 13.76
N ASN A 48 5.28 -2.44 12.44
CA ASN A 48 6.44 -2.63 11.57
C ASN A 48 7.59 -1.69 11.95
N ILE A 49 7.28 -0.41 12.21
CA ILE A 49 8.27 0.58 12.66
C ILE A 49 8.85 0.18 14.02
N SER A 50 8.00 -0.21 14.97
CA SER A 50 8.41 -0.67 16.30
C SER A 50 9.28 -1.92 16.22
N ALA A 51 9.01 -2.82 15.28
CA ALA A 51 9.80 -4.01 15.03
C ALA A 51 11.14 -3.75 14.32
N GLY A 52 11.41 -2.50 13.92
CA GLY A 52 12.70 -2.10 13.35
C GLY A 52 12.67 -1.68 11.88
N ALA A 53 11.52 -1.66 11.22
CA ALA A 53 11.44 -1.12 9.86
C ALA A 53 11.86 0.36 9.83
N ARG A 54 12.64 0.73 8.82
CA ARG A 54 13.07 2.10 8.54
C ARG A 54 12.55 2.62 7.21
N MET A 55 11.84 1.76 6.49
CA MET A 55 11.04 2.11 5.33
C MET A 55 9.74 1.30 5.38
N ILE A 56 8.62 1.98 5.23
CA ILE A 56 7.29 1.37 5.15
C ILE A 56 6.64 1.72 3.81
N THR A 57 5.80 0.84 3.31
CA THR A 57 5.13 0.97 2.01
C THR A 57 3.65 1.32 2.19
N THR A 58 3.14 2.26 1.42
CA THR A 58 1.72 2.62 1.44
C THR A 58 0.84 1.42 1.04
N ASN A 59 -0.33 1.28 1.67
CA ASN A 59 -1.30 0.23 1.34
C ASN A 59 -2.12 0.59 0.09
N SER A 60 -1.43 0.89 -1.02
CA SER A 60 -2.04 1.37 -2.27
C SER A 60 -1.96 0.40 -3.44
N TYR A 61 -1.37 -0.79 -3.25
CA TYR A 61 -1.19 -1.77 -4.33
C TYR A 61 -2.51 -2.21 -4.99
N GLY A 62 -3.60 -2.32 -4.23
CA GLY A 62 -4.91 -2.70 -4.75
C GLY A 62 -5.75 -1.52 -5.28
N ILE A 63 -5.23 -0.30 -5.26
CA ILE A 63 -5.94 0.88 -5.74
C ILE A 63 -5.70 1.03 -7.24
N ILE A 64 -6.40 0.21 -8.03
CA ILE A 64 -6.32 0.17 -9.49
C ILE A 64 -7.64 0.68 -10.05
N PRO A 65 -7.66 1.70 -10.94
CA PRO A 65 -8.91 2.27 -11.46
C PRO A 65 -9.86 1.23 -12.06
N ALA A 66 -9.34 0.28 -12.85
CA ALA A 66 -10.13 -0.77 -13.46
C ALA A 66 -10.78 -1.72 -12.44
N ASP A 67 -10.08 -2.02 -11.34
CA ASP A 67 -10.59 -2.89 -10.29
C ASP A 67 -11.55 -2.16 -9.36
N LEU A 68 -11.27 -0.91 -9.02
CA LEU A 68 -12.20 -0.04 -8.29
C LEU A 68 -13.52 0.13 -9.06
N LYS A 69 -13.46 0.24 -10.39
CA LYS A 69 -14.67 0.33 -11.21
C LYS A 69 -15.55 -0.91 -11.10
N LYS A 70 -14.96 -2.11 -11.03
CA LYS A 70 -15.72 -3.37 -10.84
C LYS A 70 -16.46 -3.40 -9.50
N GLU A 71 -15.90 -2.77 -8.48
CA GLU A 71 -16.48 -2.66 -7.14
C GLU A 71 -17.39 -1.42 -6.95
N GLY A 72 -17.58 -0.59 -8.00
CA GLY A 72 -18.34 0.64 -7.89
C GLY A 72 -17.65 1.74 -7.07
N LEU A 73 -16.33 1.70 -6.96
CA LEU A 73 -15.51 2.57 -6.10
C LEU A 73 -14.59 3.51 -6.88
N LEU A 74 -14.75 3.61 -8.20
CA LEU A 74 -13.83 4.40 -9.03
C LEU A 74 -13.72 5.85 -8.58
N GLU A 75 -14.83 6.45 -8.14
CA GLU A 75 -14.87 7.85 -7.66
C GLU A 75 -14.02 8.07 -6.41
N ARG A 76 -13.68 7.02 -5.68
CA ARG A 76 -12.84 7.08 -4.48
C ARG A 76 -11.36 6.87 -4.77
N TYR A 77 -10.95 6.81 -6.03
CA TYR A 77 -9.56 6.54 -6.40
C TYR A 77 -8.55 7.50 -5.74
N GLU A 78 -8.78 8.80 -5.88
CA GLU A 78 -7.90 9.80 -5.26
C GLU A 78 -7.95 9.77 -3.74
N GLU A 79 -9.17 9.69 -3.17
CA GLU A 79 -9.37 9.61 -1.72
C GLU A 79 -8.61 8.45 -1.10
N LEU A 80 -8.71 7.25 -1.69
CA LEU A 80 -8.04 6.05 -1.17
C LEU A 80 -6.52 6.14 -1.28
N ASN A 81 -5.99 6.70 -2.36
CA ASN A 81 -4.56 6.93 -2.49
C ASN A 81 -4.04 7.93 -1.44
N HIS A 82 -4.76 9.04 -1.23
CA HIS A 82 -4.44 9.99 -0.18
C HIS A 82 -4.48 9.36 1.19
N LEU A 83 -5.54 8.60 1.50
CA LEU A 83 -5.67 7.92 2.79
C LEU A 83 -4.54 6.93 3.05
N ALA A 84 -4.17 6.12 2.05
CA ALA A 84 -3.04 5.19 2.16
C ALA A 84 -1.73 5.92 2.49
N GLY A 85 -1.47 7.05 1.83
CA GLY A 85 -0.32 7.90 2.09
C GLY A 85 -0.37 8.56 3.47
N ASP A 86 -1.53 9.07 3.88
CA ASP A 86 -1.71 9.74 5.16
C ASP A 86 -1.50 8.81 6.35
N LEU A 87 -2.04 7.59 6.28
CA LEU A 87 -1.85 6.58 7.33
C LEU A 87 -0.36 6.21 7.49
N ALA A 88 0.35 6.00 6.39
CA ALA A 88 1.77 5.69 6.42
C ALA A 88 2.59 6.88 6.97
N ARG A 89 2.32 8.11 6.50
CA ARG A 89 2.98 9.32 7.01
C ARG A 89 2.70 9.57 8.48
N LYS A 90 1.46 9.33 8.92
CA LYS A 90 1.08 9.44 10.33
C LYS A 90 1.91 8.50 11.19
N ALA A 91 1.96 7.20 10.84
CA ALA A 91 2.79 6.24 11.58
C ALA A 91 4.26 6.64 11.60
N ALA A 92 4.81 7.11 10.47
CA ALA A 92 6.19 7.56 10.38
C ALA A 92 6.47 8.78 11.26
N SER A 93 5.54 9.75 11.31
CA SER A 93 5.69 10.99 12.09
C SER A 93 5.63 10.78 13.61
N GLU A 94 5.02 9.70 14.06
CA GLU A 94 4.92 9.33 15.48
C GLU A 94 6.20 8.65 15.99
N SER A 95 7.08 8.23 15.10
CA SER A 95 8.36 7.61 15.44
C SER A 95 9.42 8.65 15.79
N GLN A 96 10.29 8.31 16.75
CA GLN A 96 11.50 9.09 17.01
C GLN A 96 12.63 8.82 15.99
N GLU A 97 12.49 7.74 15.24
CA GLU A 97 13.42 7.34 14.19
C GLU A 97 13.04 7.96 12.84
N THR A 98 14.02 8.13 11.96
CA THR A 98 13.75 8.57 10.59
C THR A 98 13.16 7.41 9.79
N ILE A 99 11.88 7.50 9.45
CA ILE A 99 11.16 6.50 8.68
C ILE A 99 10.90 7.04 7.27
N LYS A 100 11.29 6.27 6.25
CA LYS A 100 10.96 6.55 4.86
C LYS A 100 9.60 5.94 4.52
N VAL A 101 8.80 6.66 3.75
CA VAL A 101 7.52 6.16 3.21
C VAL A 101 7.68 5.97 1.71
N ALA A 102 7.49 4.74 1.24
CA ALA A 102 7.50 4.37 -0.17
C ALA A 102 6.06 4.25 -0.69
N GLY A 103 5.79 4.80 -1.85
CA GLY A 103 4.55 4.55 -2.59
C GLY A 103 4.59 3.17 -3.25
N SER A 104 3.42 2.54 -3.39
CA SER A 104 3.26 1.28 -4.12
C SER A 104 2.54 1.53 -5.43
N LEU A 105 3.20 1.23 -6.56
CA LEU A 105 2.59 1.30 -7.88
C LEU A 105 2.20 -0.10 -8.34
N PRO A 106 0.89 -0.36 -8.55
CA PRO A 106 0.42 -1.68 -8.96
C PRO A 106 0.54 -1.90 -10.47
N PRO A 107 0.60 -3.16 -10.96
CA PRO A 107 0.40 -3.45 -12.36
C PRO A 107 -1.08 -3.24 -12.73
N LEU A 108 -1.35 -2.42 -13.76
CA LEU A 108 -2.72 -1.97 -14.07
C LEU A 108 -3.64 -3.05 -14.68
N ASN A 109 -3.08 -4.09 -15.29
CA ASN A 109 -3.82 -5.15 -15.98
C ASN A 109 -3.64 -6.55 -15.36
N GLY A 110 -3.49 -6.61 -14.05
CA GLY A 110 -3.37 -7.83 -13.28
C GLY A 110 -1.93 -8.22 -12.95
N SER A 111 -1.75 -8.68 -11.74
CA SER A 111 -0.47 -9.17 -11.23
C SER A 111 -0.07 -10.48 -11.90
N TYR A 112 1.23 -10.73 -12.04
CA TYR A 112 1.80 -11.94 -12.65
C TYR A 112 1.42 -12.16 -14.14
N ARG A 113 1.08 -11.08 -14.84
CA ARG A 113 0.70 -11.11 -16.26
C ARG A 113 1.58 -10.19 -17.09
N PRO A 114 2.86 -10.56 -17.33
CA PRO A 114 3.78 -9.75 -18.12
C PRO A 114 3.30 -9.56 -19.58
N ASP A 115 2.48 -10.48 -20.06
CA ASP A 115 1.81 -10.41 -21.36
C ASP A 115 0.75 -9.31 -21.49
N ARG A 116 0.36 -8.68 -20.35
CA ARG A 116 -0.66 -7.62 -20.29
C ARG A 116 -0.12 -6.25 -19.93
N VAL A 117 1.20 -6.09 -19.92
CA VAL A 117 1.81 -4.77 -19.67
C VAL A 117 1.49 -3.86 -20.84
N LEU A 118 0.89 -2.70 -20.53
CA LEU A 118 0.56 -1.68 -21.51
C LEU A 118 1.78 -0.82 -21.84
N ASN A 119 1.72 -0.12 -22.99
CA ASN A 119 2.75 0.81 -23.41
C ASN A 119 2.85 2.00 -22.44
N LYS A 120 4.03 2.61 -22.37
CA LYS A 120 4.32 3.75 -21.48
C LYS A 120 3.30 4.88 -21.63
N GLU A 121 2.98 5.23 -22.86
CA GLU A 121 2.05 6.33 -23.20
C GLU A 121 0.64 6.11 -22.65
N VAL A 122 0.27 4.84 -22.40
CA VAL A 122 -1.04 4.46 -21.83
C VAL A 122 -0.99 4.46 -20.32
N ILE A 123 0.12 3.99 -19.72
CA ILE A 123 0.20 3.81 -18.26
C ILE A 123 0.61 5.09 -17.54
N GLU A 124 1.46 5.91 -18.13
CA GLU A 124 2.01 7.11 -17.50
C GLU A 124 0.93 8.10 -16.98
N PRO A 125 -0.16 8.37 -17.72
CA PRO A 125 -1.23 9.26 -17.23
C PRO A 125 -2.06 8.66 -16.08
N ILE A 126 -1.95 7.35 -15.81
CA ILE A 126 -2.73 6.65 -14.79
C ILE A 126 -1.98 6.65 -13.45
N TYR A 127 -0.65 6.71 -13.47
CA TYR A 127 0.19 6.81 -12.29
C TYR A 127 0.43 8.26 -11.86
#